data_c233ed7621183c8b853f75d83079bcfd
#
_entry.id   c233ed7621183c8b853f75d83079bcfd
#
_cell.length_a   1.000
_cell.length_b   1.000
_cell.length_c   1.000
_cell.angle_alpha   90.00
_cell.angle_beta   90.00
_cell.angle_gamma   90.00
#
_symmetry.space_group_name_H-M   'P 1'
#
loop_
_entity.id
_entity.type
_entity.pdbx_description
1 polymer ?
#
loop_
_entity_poly.entity_id
_entity_poly.type
_entity_poly.pdbx_seq_one_letter_code
_entity_poly.pdbx_strand_id
1 'polypeptide(L)'
;MKLQQALTTALAGLMVTIPAISHAQKPAANAKPLVLTALDYIEIEQLVAKYSRALDTCSNNGYDYADLYTPDGVFAPEINGKPGPRFEGRERLAEASGGGKLGCKNVPWIQQGVRHLYPNHVITPTPTGAVGVVDMLMIGLGGDPNKIEYDGYYDDVYVKTPQGWRFKSRTHHAVLSEGLRVK
;
A
#
# COMPACT_ATOMS: atom_id res chain seq x y z
N MET A 1 37.37 -69.63 10.44
CA MET A 1 36.29 -68.81 10.00
C MET A 1 36.59 -67.33 10.45
N LYS A 2 37.02 -66.50 9.49
CA LYS A 2 37.34 -65.08 9.76
C LYS A 2 36.25 -64.20 9.09
N LEU A 3 35.43 -63.48 9.86
CA LEU A 3 34.50 -62.51 9.34
C LEU A 3 35.27 -61.22 9.00
N GLN A 4 35.16 -60.79 7.73
CA GLN A 4 35.58 -59.46 7.29
C GLN A 4 34.42 -58.50 7.44
N GLN A 5 34.62 -57.44 8.23
CA GLN A 5 33.72 -56.32 8.32
C GLN A 5 34.15 -55.30 7.27
N ALA A 6 33.23 -54.94 6.37
CA ALA A 6 33.37 -53.85 5.41
C ALA A 6 32.93 -52.55 6.06
N LEU A 7 33.84 -51.56 6.15
CA LEU A 7 33.54 -50.17 6.52
C LEU A 7 33.00 -49.43 5.29
N THR A 8 31.78 -48.98 5.33
CA THR A 8 31.20 -48.05 4.36
C THR A 8 31.33 -46.63 4.90
N THR A 9 32.21 -45.83 4.29
CA THR A 9 32.39 -44.42 4.58
C THR A 9 31.35 -43.63 3.80
N ALA A 10 30.38 -42.99 4.49
CA ALA A 10 29.42 -42.07 3.91
C ALA A 10 30.05 -40.67 3.86
N LEU A 11 30.29 -40.15 2.65
CA LEU A 11 30.63 -38.73 2.43
C LEU A 11 29.34 -37.88 2.53
N ALA A 12 29.21 -37.11 3.58
CA ALA A 12 28.17 -36.10 3.69
C ALA A 12 28.61 -34.83 2.96
N GLY A 13 28.03 -34.60 1.78
CA GLY A 13 28.23 -33.35 1.04
C GLY A 13 27.50 -32.21 1.69
N LEU A 14 28.24 -31.22 2.18
CA LEU A 14 27.71 -29.98 2.72
C LEU A 14 27.24 -29.08 1.55
N MET A 15 25.94 -29.00 1.29
CA MET A 15 25.39 -28.00 0.35
C MET A 15 25.34 -26.64 1.03
N VAL A 16 26.27 -25.76 0.67
CA VAL A 16 26.22 -24.36 1.03
C VAL A 16 25.24 -23.65 0.11
N THR A 17 24.04 -23.35 0.60
CA THR A 17 23.08 -22.48 -0.08
C THR A 17 23.51 -21.04 0.13
N ILE A 18 24.04 -20.40 -0.91
CA ILE A 18 24.33 -18.95 -0.92
C ILE A 18 22.99 -18.22 -1.13
N PRO A 19 22.55 -17.35 -0.20
CA PRO A 19 21.37 -16.55 -0.43
C PRO A 19 21.66 -15.56 -1.56
N ALA A 20 20.84 -15.59 -2.62
CA ALA A 20 20.89 -14.60 -3.67
C ALA A 20 20.46 -13.22 -3.08
N ILE A 21 21.41 -12.33 -2.88
CA ILE A 21 21.12 -10.94 -2.51
C ILE A 21 20.55 -10.26 -3.75
N SER A 22 19.23 -10.15 -3.80
CA SER A 22 18.54 -9.35 -4.81
C SER A 22 18.85 -7.88 -4.56
N HIS A 23 19.82 -7.36 -5.29
CA HIS A 23 20.06 -5.91 -5.33
C HIS A 23 18.92 -5.28 -6.16
N ALA A 24 18.04 -4.54 -5.50
CA ALA A 24 17.12 -3.67 -6.20
C ALA A 24 17.94 -2.65 -7.00
N GLN A 25 18.03 -2.83 -8.31
CA GLN A 25 18.71 -1.90 -9.20
C GLN A 25 17.98 -0.56 -9.16
N LYS A 26 18.70 0.50 -8.75
CA LYS A 26 18.24 1.88 -8.85
C LYS A 26 17.97 2.15 -10.35
N PRO A 27 16.78 2.66 -10.74
CA PRO A 27 16.48 2.96 -12.13
C PRO A 27 17.55 3.87 -12.74
N ALA A 28 18.01 3.56 -13.95
CA ALA A 28 18.96 4.41 -14.67
C ALA A 28 18.32 5.78 -14.89
N ALA A 29 19.04 6.86 -14.60
CA ALA A 29 18.55 8.24 -14.63
C ALA A 29 18.02 8.70 -16.03
N ASN A 30 18.22 7.91 -17.08
CA ASN A 30 17.83 8.19 -18.47
C ASN A 30 16.89 7.13 -19.07
N ALA A 31 16.27 6.26 -18.27
CA ALA A 31 15.31 5.29 -18.79
C ALA A 31 14.02 6.01 -19.24
N LYS A 32 13.55 5.72 -20.46
CA LYS A 32 12.29 6.29 -20.95
C LYS A 32 11.11 5.80 -20.10
N PRO A 33 10.12 6.67 -19.83
CA PRO A 33 8.88 6.24 -19.17
C PRO A 33 8.18 5.13 -19.97
N LEU A 34 7.44 4.27 -19.27
CA LEU A 34 6.53 3.32 -19.90
C LEU A 34 5.46 4.08 -20.71
N VAL A 35 4.99 3.45 -21.77
CA VAL A 35 3.78 3.93 -22.45
C VAL A 35 2.59 3.25 -21.81
N LEU A 36 1.82 3.98 -21.02
CA LEU A 36 0.58 3.48 -20.44
C LEU A 36 -0.53 3.46 -21.49
N THR A 37 -1.28 2.36 -21.53
CA THR A 37 -2.50 2.25 -22.33
C THR A 37 -3.69 2.89 -21.62
N ALA A 38 -4.79 3.15 -22.30
CA ALA A 38 -6.04 3.59 -21.67
C ALA A 38 -6.51 2.62 -20.58
N LEU A 39 -6.31 1.30 -20.78
CA LEU A 39 -6.65 0.29 -19.78
C LEU A 39 -5.80 0.43 -18.52
N ASP A 40 -4.51 0.77 -18.64
CA ASP A 40 -3.65 0.98 -17.47
C ASP A 40 -4.16 2.15 -16.60
N TYR A 41 -4.57 3.26 -17.23
CA TYR A 41 -5.18 4.39 -16.51
C TYR A 41 -6.46 3.96 -15.79
N ILE A 42 -7.35 3.23 -16.47
CA ILE A 42 -8.61 2.73 -15.87
C ILE A 42 -8.30 1.77 -14.71
N GLU A 43 -7.33 0.87 -14.84
CA GLU A 43 -6.96 -0.08 -13.80
C GLU A 43 -6.39 0.63 -12.56
N ILE A 44 -5.58 1.69 -12.73
CA ILE A 44 -5.05 2.52 -11.63
C ILE A 44 -6.19 3.30 -10.96
N GLU A 45 -7.11 3.89 -11.72
CA GLU A 45 -8.31 4.54 -11.15
C GLU A 45 -9.17 3.55 -10.35
N GLN A 46 -9.37 2.34 -10.86
CA GLN A 46 -10.08 1.28 -10.14
C GLN A 46 -9.33 0.83 -8.88
N LEU A 47 -8.00 0.85 -8.88
CA LEU A 47 -7.20 0.54 -7.69
C LEU A 47 -7.47 1.57 -6.58
N VAL A 48 -7.48 2.87 -6.91
CA VAL A 48 -7.82 3.95 -5.98
C VAL A 48 -9.27 3.85 -5.47
N ALA A 49 -10.22 3.55 -6.35
CA ALA A 49 -11.61 3.34 -5.97
C ALA A 49 -11.80 2.14 -5.02
N LYS A 50 -11.09 1.03 -5.26
CA LYS A 50 -11.08 -0.13 -4.36
C LYS A 50 -10.47 0.21 -3.00
N TYR A 51 -9.42 1.04 -2.98
CA TYR A 51 -8.79 1.52 -1.76
C TYR A 51 -9.81 2.23 -0.87
N SER A 52 -10.57 3.21 -1.41
CA SER A 52 -11.65 3.89 -0.71
C SER A 52 -12.62 2.90 -0.08
N ARG A 53 -13.14 1.97 -0.87
CA ARG A 53 -14.13 0.98 -0.40
C ARG A 53 -13.60 0.08 0.69
N ALA A 54 -12.37 -0.43 0.54
CA ALA A 54 -11.74 -1.31 1.52
C ALA A 54 -11.47 -0.57 2.84
N LEU A 55 -11.02 0.68 2.78
CA LEU A 55 -10.79 1.54 3.94
C LEU A 55 -12.10 1.84 4.68
N ASP A 56 -13.14 2.28 3.96
CA ASP A 56 -14.42 2.70 4.54
C ASP A 56 -15.21 1.55 5.19
N THR A 57 -14.96 0.33 4.77
CA THR A 57 -15.70 -0.85 5.25
C THR A 57 -14.88 -1.79 6.10
N CYS A 58 -13.56 -1.60 6.17
CA CYS A 58 -12.62 -2.56 6.77
C CYS A 58 -12.88 -3.99 6.28
N SER A 59 -13.20 -4.13 4.98
CA SER A 59 -13.60 -5.42 4.41
C SER A 59 -12.51 -6.48 4.61
N ASN A 60 -12.94 -7.72 4.82
CA ASN A 60 -12.06 -8.85 5.11
C ASN A 60 -11.05 -8.53 6.22
N ASN A 61 -11.52 -7.86 7.30
CA ASN A 61 -10.66 -7.45 8.42
C ASN A 61 -9.44 -6.61 7.98
N GLY A 62 -9.61 -5.72 7.00
CA GLY A 62 -8.56 -4.86 6.47
C GLY A 62 -7.63 -5.53 5.44
N TYR A 63 -7.77 -6.83 5.19
CA TYR A 63 -6.91 -7.51 4.22
C TYR A 63 -7.24 -7.14 2.78
N ASP A 64 -8.48 -6.77 2.46
CA ASP A 64 -8.81 -6.24 1.12
C ASP A 64 -8.08 -4.91 0.83
N TYR A 65 -7.85 -4.10 1.86
CA TYR A 65 -7.01 -2.90 1.76
C TYR A 65 -5.54 -3.28 1.57
N ALA A 66 -5.01 -4.20 2.39
CA ALA A 66 -3.62 -4.60 2.34
C ALA A 66 -3.24 -5.25 1.00
N ASP A 67 -4.16 -6.02 0.39
CA ASP A 67 -3.95 -6.73 -0.86
C ASP A 67 -3.98 -5.81 -2.11
N LEU A 68 -4.27 -4.52 -1.93
CA LEU A 68 -4.07 -3.49 -2.97
C LEU A 68 -2.61 -3.07 -3.13
N TYR A 69 -1.76 -3.44 -2.20
CA TYR A 69 -0.33 -3.13 -2.22
C TYR A 69 0.49 -4.33 -2.72
N THR A 70 1.74 -4.06 -3.09
CA THR A 70 2.73 -5.13 -3.28
C THR A 70 3.07 -5.79 -1.94
N PRO A 71 3.65 -7.02 -1.92
CA PRO A 71 4.03 -7.69 -0.66
C PRO A 71 4.95 -6.85 0.24
N ASP A 72 5.78 -6.00 -0.35
CA ASP A 72 6.67 -5.03 0.30
C ASP A 72 6.14 -3.59 0.17
N GLY A 73 4.84 -3.45 -0.01
CA GLY A 73 4.16 -2.18 -0.15
C GLY A 73 4.11 -1.39 1.15
N VAL A 74 4.02 -0.07 1.03
CA VAL A 74 4.13 0.86 2.16
C VAL A 74 3.00 1.88 2.14
N PHE A 75 2.37 2.07 3.31
CA PHE A 75 1.59 3.26 3.62
C PHE A 75 2.31 4.09 4.68
N ALA A 76 2.44 5.39 4.46
CA ALA A 76 3.08 6.32 5.39
C ALA A 76 2.31 7.64 5.44
N PRO A 77 1.57 7.96 6.51
CA PRO A 77 0.98 9.28 6.68
C PRO A 77 2.05 10.31 7.06
N GLU A 78 1.86 11.53 6.59
CA GLU A 78 2.61 12.71 6.97
C GLU A 78 1.61 13.78 7.41
N ILE A 79 1.76 14.32 8.61
CA ILE A 79 0.82 15.28 9.18
C ILE A 79 1.54 16.62 9.34
N ASN A 80 1.08 17.66 8.62
CA ASN A 80 1.70 18.98 8.60
C ASN A 80 3.22 18.93 8.37
N GLY A 81 3.67 18.12 7.38
CA GLY A 81 5.07 17.93 7.03
C GLY A 81 5.89 17.07 8.01
N LYS A 82 5.27 16.44 8.98
CA LYS A 82 5.94 15.54 9.93
C LYS A 82 5.59 14.09 9.63
N PRO A 83 6.60 13.21 9.43
CA PRO A 83 6.37 11.79 9.20
C PRO A 83 5.60 11.14 10.35
N GLY A 84 4.56 10.40 10.01
CA GLY A 84 3.81 9.53 10.91
C GLY A 84 4.34 8.09 10.94
N PRO A 85 3.56 7.15 11.48
CA PRO A 85 3.94 5.75 11.51
C PRO A 85 4.01 5.15 10.10
N ARG A 86 5.00 4.29 9.86
CA ARG A 86 5.16 3.54 8.61
C ARG A 86 4.52 2.17 8.75
N PHE A 87 3.67 1.83 7.80
CA PHE A 87 3.03 0.53 7.69
C PHE A 87 3.57 -0.19 6.46
N GLU A 88 4.28 -1.28 6.65
CA GLU A 88 4.92 -2.04 5.58
C GLU A 88 4.54 -3.52 5.67
N GLY A 89 4.20 -4.09 4.52
CA GLY A 89 3.78 -5.47 4.39
C GLY A 89 2.33 -5.71 4.83
N ARG A 90 1.80 -6.85 4.42
CA ARG A 90 0.36 -7.18 4.46
C ARG A 90 -0.29 -7.01 5.83
N GLU A 91 0.35 -7.52 6.90
CA GLU A 91 -0.21 -7.44 8.26
C GLU A 91 -0.29 -6.00 8.77
N ARG A 92 0.80 -5.24 8.60
CA ARG A 92 0.84 -3.84 9.04
C ARG A 92 -0.11 -2.96 8.22
N LEU A 93 -0.25 -3.24 6.92
CA LEU A 93 -1.21 -2.55 6.06
C LEU A 93 -2.66 -2.83 6.47
N ALA A 94 -3.00 -4.08 6.84
CA ALA A 94 -4.33 -4.39 7.39
C ALA A 94 -4.60 -3.62 8.69
N GLU A 95 -3.61 -3.49 9.56
CA GLU A 95 -3.71 -2.66 10.78
C GLU A 95 -3.88 -1.16 10.46
N ALA A 96 -3.25 -0.64 9.40
CA ALA A 96 -3.41 0.75 8.97
C ALA A 96 -4.87 1.09 8.60
N SER A 97 -5.62 0.14 8.06
CA SER A 97 -7.06 0.29 7.79
C SER A 97 -7.96 0.06 9.00
N GLY A 98 -7.39 -0.22 10.17
CA GLY A 98 -8.13 -0.58 11.39
C GLY A 98 -8.44 -2.07 11.54
N GLY A 99 -8.00 -2.89 10.59
CA GLY A 99 -8.16 -4.35 10.59
C GLY A 99 -7.01 -5.10 11.23
N GLY A 100 -6.72 -6.29 10.73
CA GLY A 100 -5.68 -7.17 11.26
C GLY A 100 -5.93 -7.50 12.74
N LYS A 101 -4.93 -7.30 13.58
CA LYS A 101 -5.03 -7.50 15.05
C LYS A 101 -6.02 -6.54 15.72
N LEU A 102 -6.32 -5.39 15.11
CA LEU A 102 -7.27 -4.41 15.63
C LEU A 102 -8.73 -4.83 15.42
N GLY A 103 -9.01 -5.69 14.44
CA GLY A 103 -10.28 -6.36 14.21
C GLY A 103 -11.42 -5.44 13.79
N CYS A 104 -11.13 -4.29 13.16
CA CYS A 104 -12.10 -3.28 12.73
C CYS A 104 -12.95 -2.69 13.86
N LYS A 105 -12.54 -2.86 15.10
CA LYS A 105 -13.22 -2.33 16.27
C LYS A 105 -12.72 -0.92 16.57
N ASN A 106 -13.66 -0.06 17.01
CA ASN A 106 -13.32 1.30 17.44
C ASN A 106 -12.61 2.16 16.38
N VAL A 107 -12.91 1.92 15.12
CA VAL A 107 -12.40 2.73 14.00
C VAL A 107 -13.38 3.89 13.78
N PRO A 108 -13.02 5.13 14.10
CA PRO A 108 -13.96 6.25 14.13
C PRO A 108 -14.66 6.48 12.79
N TRP A 109 -13.93 6.43 11.67
CA TRP A 109 -14.53 6.66 10.35
C TRP A 109 -15.53 5.57 9.96
N ILE A 110 -15.31 4.30 10.34
CA ILE A 110 -16.26 3.22 10.08
C ILE A 110 -17.53 3.41 10.93
N GLN A 111 -17.36 3.70 12.22
CA GLN A 111 -18.48 3.88 13.15
C GLN A 111 -19.35 5.08 12.79
N GLN A 112 -18.76 6.14 12.26
CA GLN A 112 -19.46 7.35 11.83
C GLN A 112 -20.01 7.27 10.40
N GLY A 113 -19.69 6.20 9.66
CA GLY A 113 -20.10 6.06 8.26
C GLY A 113 -19.41 7.02 7.30
N VAL A 114 -18.21 7.48 7.65
CA VAL A 114 -17.38 8.35 6.81
C VAL A 114 -17.12 7.70 5.45
N ARG A 115 -17.07 8.52 4.41
CA ARG A 115 -16.66 8.12 3.06
C ARG A 115 -15.46 8.93 2.63
N HIS A 116 -14.43 8.22 2.17
CA HIS A 116 -13.26 8.82 1.56
C HIS A 116 -13.46 8.93 0.05
N LEU A 117 -13.29 10.12 -0.48
CA LEU A 117 -13.34 10.42 -1.91
C LEU A 117 -11.96 10.86 -2.38
N TYR A 118 -11.59 10.45 -3.59
CA TYR A 118 -10.29 10.71 -4.21
C TYR A 118 -10.47 11.39 -5.58
N PRO A 119 -10.84 12.69 -5.59
CA PRO A 119 -10.94 13.46 -6.84
C PRO A 119 -9.56 13.90 -7.35
N ASN A 120 -9.55 14.48 -8.56
CA ASN A 120 -8.37 15.15 -9.14
C ASN A 120 -7.13 14.23 -9.23
N HIS A 121 -7.32 12.99 -9.66
CA HIS A 121 -6.22 12.05 -9.79
C HIS A 121 -5.40 12.32 -11.05
N VAL A 122 -4.11 12.64 -10.88
CA VAL A 122 -3.14 12.83 -11.96
C VAL A 122 -2.17 11.65 -11.95
N ILE A 123 -2.07 10.93 -13.08
CA ILE A 123 -1.21 9.75 -13.23
C ILE A 123 -0.11 10.06 -14.23
N THR A 124 1.14 9.86 -13.85
CA THR A 124 2.33 10.11 -14.68
C THR A 124 3.13 8.82 -14.85
N PRO A 125 3.37 8.39 -16.12
CA PRO A 125 4.20 7.21 -16.40
C PRO A 125 5.63 7.37 -15.89
N THR A 126 6.23 6.29 -15.41
CA THR A 126 7.65 6.19 -15.05
C THR A 126 8.30 5.01 -15.78
N PRO A 127 9.64 4.86 -15.76
CA PRO A 127 10.30 3.71 -16.39
C PRO A 127 9.88 2.34 -15.82
N THR A 128 9.35 2.29 -14.61
CA THR A 128 9.04 1.03 -13.89
C THR A 128 7.58 0.88 -13.49
N GLY A 129 6.73 1.84 -13.88
CA GLY A 129 5.32 1.84 -13.52
C GLY A 129 4.68 3.20 -13.72
N ALA A 130 4.08 3.76 -12.69
CA ALA A 130 3.53 5.11 -12.67
C ALA A 130 3.65 5.74 -11.28
N VAL A 131 3.57 7.07 -11.24
CA VAL A 131 3.31 7.83 -10.01
C VAL A 131 1.99 8.56 -10.15
N GLY A 132 1.37 8.89 -9.02
CA GLY A 132 0.13 9.66 -9.01
C GLY A 132 0.06 10.63 -7.87
N VAL A 133 -0.72 11.70 -8.09
CA VAL A 133 -1.16 12.62 -7.04
C VAL A 133 -2.68 12.63 -7.07
N VAL A 134 -3.31 12.45 -5.90
CA VAL A 134 -4.77 12.44 -5.80
C VAL A 134 -5.22 13.16 -4.53
N ASP A 135 -6.19 14.07 -4.66
CA ASP A 135 -6.77 14.76 -3.51
C ASP A 135 -7.59 13.80 -2.66
N MET A 136 -7.76 14.13 -1.37
CA MET A 136 -8.59 13.38 -0.45
C MET A 136 -9.61 14.27 0.24
N LEU A 137 -10.87 13.88 0.15
CA LEU A 137 -11.99 14.47 0.86
C LEU A 137 -12.66 13.39 1.74
N MET A 138 -13.15 13.81 2.90
CA MET A 138 -14.01 12.99 3.75
C MET A 138 -15.42 13.56 3.81
N ILE A 139 -16.43 12.68 3.76
CA ILE A 139 -17.84 13.02 3.98
C ILE A 139 -18.32 12.30 5.22
N GLY A 140 -19.11 12.97 6.07
CA GLY A 140 -19.73 12.37 7.25
C GLY A 140 -18.87 12.38 8.50
N LEU A 141 -17.77 13.13 8.53
CA LEU A 141 -16.92 13.24 9.70
C LEU A 141 -17.69 13.88 10.88
N GLY A 142 -17.48 13.34 12.09
CA GLY A 142 -18.21 13.78 13.28
C GLY A 142 -19.67 13.33 13.33
N GLY A 143 -20.08 12.39 12.46
CA GLY A 143 -21.45 11.87 12.40
C GLY A 143 -22.43 12.75 11.63
N ASP A 144 -22.00 13.86 11.05
CA ASP A 144 -22.82 14.70 10.17
C ASP A 144 -22.69 14.21 8.71
N PRO A 145 -23.75 13.60 8.11
CA PRO A 145 -23.67 13.06 6.75
C PRO A 145 -23.47 14.13 5.66
N ASN A 146 -23.71 15.38 5.97
CA ASN A 146 -23.55 16.51 5.04
C ASN A 146 -22.19 17.21 5.16
N LYS A 147 -21.39 16.86 6.16
CA LYS A 147 -20.09 17.49 6.38
C LYS A 147 -19.07 16.96 5.38
N ILE A 148 -18.49 17.87 4.63
CA ILE A 148 -17.37 17.58 3.72
C ILE A 148 -16.13 18.24 4.31
N GLU A 149 -15.05 17.48 4.45
CA GLU A 149 -13.76 17.98 4.89
C GLU A 149 -12.68 17.63 3.86
N TYR A 150 -11.80 18.58 3.58
CA TYR A 150 -10.55 18.33 2.85
C TYR A 150 -9.48 17.95 3.87
N ASP A 151 -8.84 16.82 3.68
CA ASP A 151 -7.82 16.34 4.62
C ASP A 151 -6.41 16.30 4.00
N GLY A 152 -6.29 16.57 2.71
CA GLY A 152 -5.00 16.61 2.04
C GLY A 152 -4.98 15.86 0.71
N TYR A 153 -3.84 15.28 0.41
CA TYR A 153 -3.64 14.54 -0.83
C TYR A 153 -2.72 13.33 -0.61
N TYR A 154 -2.64 12.47 -1.61
CA TYR A 154 -1.73 11.35 -1.64
C TYR A 154 -0.70 11.49 -2.75
N ASP A 155 0.54 11.13 -2.44
CA ASP A 155 1.57 10.78 -3.41
C ASP A 155 1.67 9.25 -3.50
N ASP A 156 1.45 8.73 -4.70
CA ASP A 156 1.37 7.31 -4.98
C ASP A 156 2.49 6.84 -5.91
N VAL A 157 3.00 5.64 -5.65
CA VAL A 157 3.83 4.89 -6.59
C VAL A 157 3.12 3.60 -6.95
N TYR A 158 2.89 3.40 -8.26
CA TYR A 158 2.20 2.24 -8.81
C TYR A 158 3.18 1.34 -9.56
N VAL A 159 2.99 0.03 -9.42
CA VAL A 159 3.69 -0.98 -10.21
C VAL A 159 2.69 -1.97 -10.81
N LYS A 160 2.97 -2.41 -12.03
CA LYS A 160 2.16 -3.45 -12.68
C LYS A 160 2.73 -4.82 -12.31
N THR A 161 1.89 -5.66 -11.73
CA THR A 161 2.21 -7.03 -11.34
C THR A 161 1.44 -8.02 -12.24
N PRO A 162 1.73 -9.33 -12.21
CA PRO A 162 0.90 -10.31 -12.90
C PRO A 162 -0.57 -10.33 -12.48
N GLN A 163 -0.89 -9.80 -11.27
CA GLN A 163 -2.24 -9.68 -10.73
C GLN A 163 -2.87 -8.30 -10.97
N GLY A 164 -2.29 -7.46 -11.85
CA GLY A 164 -2.71 -6.10 -12.14
C GLY A 164 -1.91 -5.03 -11.37
N TRP A 165 -2.35 -3.80 -11.46
CA TRP A 165 -1.70 -2.68 -10.79
C TRP A 165 -1.82 -2.77 -9.27
N ARG A 166 -0.75 -2.36 -8.57
CA ARG A 166 -0.67 -2.32 -7.10
C ARG A 166 0.04 -1.06 -6.63
N PHE A 167 -0.31 -0.59 -5.44
CA PHE A 167 0.49 0.42 -4.74
C PHE A 167 1.84 -0.19 -4.32
N LYS A 168 2.94 0.42 -4.74
CA LYS A 168 4.26 0.18 -4.16
C LYS A 168 4.46 1.03 -2.91
N SER A 169 4.01 2.27 -2.97
CA SER A 169 3.92 3.15 -1.80
C SER A 169 2.76 4.12 -1.97
N ARG A 170 2.20 4.53 -0.85
CA ARG A 170 1.21 5.58 -0.74
C ARG A 170 1.55 6.45 0.44
N THR A 171 1.76 7.75 0.21
CA THR A 171 2.04 8.73 1.25
C THR A 171 0.85 9.67 1.36
N HIS A 172 0.22 9.72 2.53
CA HIS A 172 -0.86 10.64 2.82
C HIS A 172 -0.28 11.93 3.40
N HIS A 173 -0.41 13.04 2.70
CA HIS A 173 -0.06 14.37 3.17
C HIS A 173 -1.29 15.03 3.79
N ALA A 174 -1.53 14.77 5.07
CA ALA A 174 -2.63 15.38 5.81
C ALA A 174 -2.29 16.84 6.17
N VAL A 175 -3.18 17.75 5.79
CA VAL A 175 -3.07 19.17 6.11
C VAL A 175 -4.09 19.51 7.20
N LEU A 176 -3.73 19.23 8.44
CA LEU A 176 -4.53 19.61 9.60
C LEU A 176 -4.20 21.07 9.95
N SER A 177 -4.85 22.03 9.30
CA SER A 177 -4.71 23.43 9.68
C SER A 177 -5.67 23.76 10.82
N GLU A 178 -5.15 24.37 11.91
CA GLU A 178 -6.00 24.92 12.98
C GLU A 178 -6.99 25.96 12.44
N GLY A 179 -6.68 26.60 11.31
CA GLY A 179 -7.53 27.58 10.64
C GLY A 179 -8.67 26.99 9.80
N LEU A 180 -8.58 25.72 9.37
CA LEU A 180 -9.64 25.01 8.67
C LEU A 180 -10.55 24.21 9.61
N ARG A 181 -10.20 24.08 10.87
CA ARG A 181 -11.14 23.64 11.89
C ARG A 181 -12.17 24.74 12.05
N VAL A 182 -13.29 24.63 11.34
CA VAL A 182 -14.45 25.47 11.57
C VAL A 182 -14.80 25.32 13.04
N LYS A 183 -14.67 26.44 13.79
CA LYS A 183 -15.07 26.52 15.19
C LYS A 183 -16.58 26.36 15.29
#